data_9c0e019f29de3117e4bd57c39852aff7
#
_entry.id   9c0e019f29de3117e4bd57c39852aff7
#
_cell.length_a   1.000
_cell.length_b   1.000
_cell.length_c   1.000
_cell.angle_alpha   90.00
_cell.angle_beta   90.00
_cell.angle_gamma   90.00
#
_symmetry.space_group_name_H-M   'P 1'
#
loop_
_entity.id
_entity.type
_entity.pdbx_description
1 polymer ?
#
loop_
_entity_poly.entity_id
_entity_poly.type
_entity_poly.pdbx_seq_one_letter_code
_entity_poly.pdbx_strand_id
1 'polypeptide(L)'
;MLDDNASRQEILTCLVEAAELVAAPNAVASILVLDQDGLLRNGASPNLPQDYLTAIDRLRPDPGVGTCAAAAATGSVVVTPSFLADDKWAELRHLPLSLGFVGAWSMPIKAADDGRVLGTFGTYYRDLRQPTTREIAAIRTLAATAALALI
;
A
#
# COMPACT_ATOMS: atom_id res chain seq x y z
N MET A 1 15.89 -5.79 -25.99
CA MET A 1 15.57 -4.66 -25.11
C MET A 1 14.45 -5.04 -24.17
N LEU A 2 14.60 -4.73 -22.89
CA LEU A 2 13.54 -5.03 -21.93
C LEU A 2 12.37 -4.07 -22.14
N ASP A 3 11.16 -4.61 -22.04
CA ASP A 3 9.96 -3.81 -22.00
C ASP A 3 9.95 -3.06 -20.67
N ASP A 4 9.90 -1.72 -20.70
CA ASP A 4 9.94 -0.89 -19.50
C ASP A 4 8.78 -1.23 -18.55
N ASN A 5 7.60 -1.56 -19.06
CA ASN A 5 6.45 -1.94 -18.24
C ASN A 5 6.69 -3.27 -17.53
N ALA A 6 7.25 -4.27 -18.23
CA ALA A 6 7.57 -5.56 -17.62
C ALA A 6 8.65 -5.39 -16.56
N SER A 7 9.69 -4.60 -16.86
CA SER A 7 10.78 -4.34 -15.92
C SER A 7 10.28 -3.62 -14.66
N ARG A 8 9.40 -2.64 -14.83
CA ARG A 8 8.78 -1.91 -13.72
C ARG A 8 7.94 -2.85 -12.86
N GLN A 9 7.13 -3.70 -13.48
CA GLN A 9 6.29 -4.66 -12.77
C GLN A 9 7.14 -5.64 -11.96
N GLU A 10 8.23 -6.12 -12.52
CA GLU A 10 9.15 -7.01 -11.81
C GLU A 10 9.76 -6.34 -10.59
N ILE A 11 10.18 -5.08 -10.72
CA ILE A 11 10.75 -4.32 -9.62
C ILE A 11 9.72 -4.16 -8.50
N LEU A 12 8.50 -3.75 -8.83
CA LEU A 12 7.46 -3.54 -7.82
C LEU A 12 7.12 -4.85 -7.10
N THR A 13 7.04 -5.97 -7.82
CA THR A 13 6.77 -7.27 -7.23
C THR A 13 7.88 -7.68 -6.27
N CYS A 14 9.15 -7.49 -6.65
CA CYS A 14 10.29 -7.78 -5.78
C CYS A 14 10.25 -6.93 -4.51
N LEU A 15 9.87 -5.66 -4.61
CA LEU A 15 9.78 -4.78 -3.44
C LEU A 15 8.68 -5.25 -2.49
N VAL A 16 7.54 -5.67 -3.01
CA VAL A 16 6.44 -6.21 -2.20
C VAL A 16 6.88 -7.47 -1.47
N GLU A 17 7.55 -8.38 -2.18
CA GLU A 17 8.05 -9.62 -1.57
C GLU A 17 9.07 -9.33 -0.47
N ALA A 18 9.97 -8.37 -0.69
CA ALA A 18 10.93 -7.94 0.33
C ALA A 18 10.21 -7.35 1.55
N ALA A 19 9.16 -6.57 1.34
CA ALA A 19 8.38 -5.98 2.42
C ALA A 19 7.72 -7.07 3.29
N GLU A 20 7.20 -8.12 2.65
CA GLU A 20 6.56 -9.22 3.38
C GLU A 20 7.57 -9.99 4.23
N LEU A 21 8.83 -10.02 3.82
CA LEU A 21 9.88 -10.69 4.62
C LEU A 21 10.27 -9.90 5.87
N VAL A 22 10.18 -8.57 5.83
CA VAL A 22 10.54 -7.73 6.98
C VAL A 22 9.36 -7.39 7.87
N ALA A 23 8.15 -7.62 7.40
CA ALA A 23 6.94 -7.38 8.16
C ALA A 23 6.66 -8.51 9.14
N ALA A 24 5.56 -8.36 9.89
CA ALA A 24 5.12 -9.39 10.83
C ALA A 24 4.82 -10.71 10.11
N PRO A 25 4.90 -11.86 10.81
CA PRO A 25 4.52 -13.13 10.20
C PRO A 25 3.11 -13.09 9.60
N ASN A 26 2.97 -13.63 8.40
CA ASN A 26 1.71 -13.70 7.66
C ASN A 26 1.15 -12.33 7.24
N ALA A 27 1.95 -11.27 7.33
CA ALA A 27 1.58 -9.98 6.79
C ALA A 27 1.65 -10.02 5.25
N VAL A 28 0.80 -9.21 4.61
CA VAL A 28 0.73 -9.11 3.15
C VAL A 28 0.96 -7.66 2.76
N ALA A 29 1.81 -7.44 1.77
CA ALA A 29 2.11 -6.10 1.28
C ALA A 29 1.52 -5.86 -0.10
N SER A 30 1.37 -4.58 -0.44
CA SER A 30 0.76 -4.16 -1.70
C SER A 30 1.30 -2.78 -2.09
N ILE A 31 1.56 -2.60 -3.38
CA ILE A 31 1.86 -1.28 -3.93
C ILE A 31 0.71 -0.87 -4.84
N LEU A 32 0.12 0.30 -4.55
CA LEU A 32 -0.86 0.94 -5.41
C LEU A 32 -0.21 2.16 -6.05
N VAL A 33 -0.55 2.43 -7.30
CA VAL A 33 0.05 3.51 -8.09
C VAL A 33 -1.04 4.48 -8.52
N LEU A 34 -0.77 5.77 -8.40
CA LEU A 34 -1.68 6.80 -8.92
C LEU A 34 -1.57 6.84 -10.44
N ASP A 35 -2.72 6.76 -11.11
CA ASP A 35 -2.77 6.89 -12.56
C ASP A 35 -2.86 8.37 -12.95
N GLN A 36 -2.96 8.64 -14.24
CA GLN A 36 -3.02 10.01 -14.76
C GLN A 36 -4.29 10.75 -14.34
N ASP A 37 -5.33 10.02 -13.93
CA ASP A 37 -6.59 10.61 -13.44
C ASP A 37 -6.57 10.80 -11.92
N GLY A 38 -5.46 10.49 -11.26
CA GLY A 38 -5.30 10.64 -9.83
C GLY A 38 -5.98 9.54 -9.01
N LEU A 39 -6.24 8.39 -9.63
CA LEU A 39 -6.87 7.24 -8.95
C LEU A 39 -5.84 6.18 -8.63
N LEU A 40 -6.02 5.50 -7.49
CA LEU A 40 -5.14 4.42 -7.08
C LEU A 40 -5.45 3.15 -7.88
N ARG A 41 -4.43 2.61 -8.53
CA ARG A 41 -4.52 1.38 -9.31
C ARG A 41 -3.51 0.37 -8.76
N ASN A 42 -3.81 -0.91 -8.93
CA ASN A 42 -2.89 -1.96 -8.47
C ASN A 42 -1.55 -1.87 -9.20
N GLY A 43 -0.47 -1.73 -8.44
CA GLY A 43 0.89 -1.79 -8.97
C GLY A 43 1.47 -3.19 -8.83
N ALA A 44 1.49 -3.73 -7.60
CA ALA A 44 1.93 -5.09 -7.32
C ALA A 44 1.28 -5.57 -6.02
N SER A 45 0.55 -6.67 -6.08
CA SER A 45 -0.15 -7.24 -4.93
C SER A 45 -0.26 -8.76 -5.10
N PRO A 46 0.90 -9.47 -5.12
CA PRO A 46 0.90 -10.89 -5.49
C PRO A 46 0.11 -11.78 -4.52
N ASN A 47 -0.07 -11.36 -3.29
CA ASN A 47 -0.73 -12.17 -2.25
C ASN A 47 -2.12 -11.66 -1.85
N LEU A 48 -2.68 -10.73 -2.63
CA LEU A 48 -4.07 -10.31 -2.45
C LEU A 48 -4.94 -10.94 -3.54
N PRO A 49 -6.16 -11.42 -3.19
CA PRO A 49 -7.05 -12.01 -4.18
C PRO A 49 -7.53 -10.98 -5.21
N GLN A 50 -7.78 -11.45 -6.42
CA GLN A 50 -8.24 -10.58 -7.51
C GLN A 50 -9.56 -9.88 -7.16
N ASP A 51 -10.48 -10.56 -6.46
CA ASP A 51 -11.74 -9.96 -6.06
C ASP A 51 -11.54 -8.74 -5.18
N TYR A 52 -10.58 -8.81 -4.24
CA TYR A 52 -10.23 -7.68 -3.39
C TYR A 52 -9.65 -6.54 -4.22
N LEU A 53 -8.72 -6.85 -5.12
CA LEU A 53 -8.08 -5.84 -5.95
C LEU A 53 -9.09 -5.14 -6.87
N THR A 54 -10.06 -5.89 -7.38
CA THR A 54 -11.14 -5.31 -8.19
C THR A 54 -12.03 -4.40 -7.35
N ALA A 55 -12.34 -4.81 -6.11
CA ALA A 55 -13.20 -4.03 -5.22
C ALA A 55 -12.58 -2.69 -4.80
N ILE A 56 -11.26 -2.62 -4.67
CA ILE A 56 -10.56 -1.39 -4.28
C ILE A 56 -9.96 -0.63 -5.46
N ASP A 57 -10.17 -1.10 -6.69
CA ASP A 57 -9.63 -0.43 -7.86
C ASP A 57 -10.25 0.95 -8.03
N ARG A 58 -9.42 1.90 -8.47
CA ARG A 58 -9.81 3.29 -8.73
C ARG A 58 -10.24 4.07 -7.48
N LEU A 59 -9.70 3.69 -6.31
CA LEU A 59 -9.93 4.50 -5.12
C LEU A 59 -9.34 5.90 -5.31
N ARG A 60 -10.14 6.90 -4.97
CA ARG A 60 -9.69 8.29 -5.00
C ARG A 60 -8.94 8.59 -3.69
N PRO A 61 -7.79 9.26 -3.74
CA PRO A 61 -7.15 9.73 -2.51
C PRO A 61 -8.12 10.56 -1.68
N ASP A 62 -8.29 10.18 -0.41
CA ASP A 62 -9.23 10.81 0.50
C ASP A 62 -8.76 10.56 1.93
N PRO A 63 -8.56 11.62 2.76
CA PRO A 63 -8.07 11.42 4.12
C PRO A 63 -9.06 10.67 5.02
N GLY A 64 -10.31 10.58 4.63
CA GLY A 64 -11.34 9.89 5.40
C GLY A 64 -11.69 8.49 4.93
N VAL A 65 -10.97 7.94 3.95
CA VAL A 65 -11.32 6.64 3.35
C VAL A 65 -10.12 5.71 3.34
N GLY A 66 -10.22 4.59 4.09
CA GLY A 66 -9.20 3.55 4.08
C GLY A 66 -7.83 4.03 4.54
N THR A 67 -6.83 3.17 4.38
CA THR A 67 -5.45 3.46 4.80
C THR A 67 -4.63 3.99 3.62
N CYS A 68 -4.70 3.34 2.48
CA CYS A 68 -3.94 3.76 1.29
C CYS A 68 -4.46 5.07 0.70
N ALA A 69 -5.78 5.20 0.58
CA ALA A 69 -6.37 6.45 0.06
C ALA A 69 -6.06 7.63 0.98
N ALA A 70 -6.07 7.41 2.30
CA ALA A 70 -5.72 8.45 3.26
C ALA A 70 -4.22 8.82 3.17
N ALA A 71 -3.33 7.84 3.02
CA ALA A 71 -1.90 8.09 2.86
C ALA A 71 -1.62 8.87 1.57
N ALA A 72 -2.30 8.51 0.48
CA ALA A 72 -2.13 9.21 -0.79
C ALA A 72 -2.61 10.66 -0.70
N ALA A 73 -3.71 10.91 0.00
CA ALA A 73 -4.28 12.25 0.14
C ALA A 73 -3.46 13.15 1.06
N THR A 74 -2.93 12.59 2.16
CA THR A 74 -2.22 13.38 3.17
C THR A 74 -0.72 13.47 2.93
N GLY A 75 -0.17 12.54 2.14
CA GLY A 75 1.28 12.45 1.94
C GLY A 75 2.01 12.02 3.20
N SER A 76 1.34 11.36 4.12
CA SER A 76 1.88 10.93 5.41
C SER A 76 1.58 9.45 5.65
N VAL A 77 2.38 8.82 6.52
CA VAL A 77 2.10 7.45 6.96
C VAL A 77 0.76 7.43 7.69
N VAL A 78 -0.09 6.47 7.35
CA VAL A 78 -1.39 6.27 8.00
C VAL A 78 -1.44 4.86 8.56
N VAL A 79 -1.79 4.74 9.85
CA VAL A 79 -1.86 3.46 10.54
C VAL A 79 -3.29 3.18 10.97
N THR A 80 -3.79 1.99 10.64
CA THR A 80 -5.09 1.49 11.06
C THR A 80 -4.87 0.20 11.86
N PRO A 81 -4.67 0.29 13.19
CA PRO A 81 -4.44 -0.93 13.98
C PRO A 81 -5.62 -1.89 13.98
N SER A 82 -6.83 -1.37 13.80
CA SER A 82 -8.04 -2.18 13.75
C SER A 82 -9.03 -1.58 12.75
N PHE A 83 -9.44 -2.38 11.75
CA PHE A 83 -10.46 -1.95 10.80
C PHE A 83 -11.81 -1.71 11.47
N LEU A 84 -12.10 -2.44 12.54
CA LEU A 84 -13.36 -2.27 13.27
C LEU A 84 -13.42 -0.96 14.04
N ALA A 85 -12.28 -0.46 14.50
CA ALA A 85 -12.21 0.74 15.32
C ALA A 85 -11.95 2.02 14.52
N ASP A 86 -11.63 1.92 13.24
CA ASP A 86 -11.23 3.05 12.40
C ASP A 86 -12.37 3.45 11.47
N ASP A 87 -12.92 4.65 11.66
CA ASP A 87 -14.04 5.14 10.87
C ASP A 87 -13.70 5.31 9.38
N LYS A 88 -12.43 5.48 9.04
CA LYS A 88 -11.99 5.53 7.65
C LYS A 88 -12.35 4.25 6.89
N TRP A 89 -12.53 3.14 7.61
CA TRP A 89 -12.86 1.85 7.03
C TRP A 89 -14.35 1.48 7.14
N ALA A 90 -15.20 2.41 7.61
CA ALA A 90 -16.61 2.13 7.86
C ALA A 90 -17.31 1.44 6.69
N GLU A 91 -17.06 1.86 5.46
CA GLU A 91 -17.70 1.30 4.27
C GLU A 91 -16.93 0.14 3.64
N LEU A 92 -15.62 0.06 3.89
CA LEU A 92 -14.75 -0.90 3.21
C LEU A 92 -14.25 -2.03 4.11
N ARG A 93 -14.49 -1.96 5.43
CA ARG A 93 -13.89 -2.89 6.40
C ARG A 93 -14.24 -4.35 6.15
N HIS A 94 -15.41 -4.62 5.57
CA HIS A 94 -15.82 -5.98 5.28
C HIS A 94 -14.89 -6.67 4.27
N LEU A 95 -14.22 -5.91 3.42
CA LEU A 95 -13.31 -6.44 2.40
C LEU A 95 -12.07 -7.09 3.03
N PRO A 96 -11.22 -6.35 3.78
CA PRO A 96 -10.05 -6.99 4.38
C PRO A 96 -10.40 -7.95 5.51
N LEU A 97 -11.47 -7.68 6.28
CA LEU A 97 -11.89 -8.58 7.36
C LEU A 97 -12.27 -9.96 6.83
N SER A 98 -12.91 -10.03 5.66
CA SER A 98 -13.29 -11.32 5.05
C SER A 98 -12.06 -12.15 4.65
N LEU A 99 -10.90 -11.51 4.48
CA LEU A 99 -9.65 -12.18 4.14
C LEU A 99 -8.83 -12.55 5.38
N GLY A 100 -9.31 -12.23 6.58
CA GLY A 100 -8.61 -12.52 7.82
C GLY A 100 -7.66 -11.42 8.26
N PHE A 101 -7.67 -10.27 7.63
CA PHE A 101 -6.87 -9.12 8.05
C PHE A 101 -7.64 -8.31 9.08
N VAL A 102 -6.94 -7.78 10.08
CA VAL A 102 -7.56 -7.00 11.15
C VAL A 102 -7.10 -5.55 11.18
N GLY A 103 -5.97 -5.24 10.56
CA GLY A 103 -5.44 -3.90 10.50
C GLY A 103 -4.45 -3.74 9.35
N ALA A 104 -3.99 -2.51 9.13
CA ALA A 104 -3.05 -2.19 8.06
C ALA A 104 -2.36 -0.87 8.33
N TRP A 105 -1.32 -0.58 7.57
CA TRP A 105 -0.73 0.75 7.52
C TRP A 105 -0.21 1.01 6.12
N SER A 106 -0.05 2.27 5.79
CA SER A 106 0.37 2.66 4.45
C SER A 106 1.40 3.76 4.48
N MET A 107 2.44 3.60 3.66
CA MET A 107 3.51 4.55 3.45
C MET A 107 3.30 5.22 2.10
N PRO A 108 3.21 6.55 2.00
CA PRO A 108 3.15 7.19 0.68
C PRO A 108 4.48 7.02 -0.05
N ILE A 109 4.40 6.73 -1.34
CA ILE A 109 5.57 6.67 -2.22
C ILE A 109 5.68 8.04 -2.87
N LYS A 110 6.78 8.74 -2.60
CA LYS A 110 6.95 10.13 -3.03
C LYS A 110 8.13 10.29 -3.98
N ALA A 111 7.95 11.13 -4.99
CA ALA A 111 9.05 11.53 -5.88
C ALA A 111 10.12 12.26 -5.07
N ALA A 112 11.40 11.95 -5.33
CA ALA A 112 12.51 12.53 -4.58
C ALA A 112 12.71 14.02 -4.86
N ASP A 113 12.31 14.49 -6.04
CA ASP A 113 12.54 15.88 -6.47
C ASP A 113 11.56 16.87 -5.83
N ASP A 114 10.26 16.62 -5.92
CA ASP A 114 9.23 17.58 -5.47
C ASP A 114 8.32 17.02 -4.37
N GLY A 115 8.50 15.77 -3.99
CA GLY A 115 7.71 15.16 -2.91
C GLY A 115 6.27 14.81 -3.29
N ARG A 116 5.91 14.89 -4.58
CA ARG A 116 4.54 14.51 -4.98
C ARG A 116 4.32 13.02 -4.75
N VAL A 117 3.09 12.65 -4.39
CA VAL A 117 2.74 11.26 -4.16
C VAL A 117 2.60 10.54 -5.50
N LEU A 118 3.28 9.41 -5.64
CA LEU A 118 3.23 8.57 -6.84
C LEU A 118 2.38 7.32 -6.61
N GLY A 119 2.16 6.97 -5.36
CA GLY A 119 1.41 5.78 -4.98
C GLY A 119 1.54 5.53 -3.50
N THR A 120 1.20 4.32 -3.06
CA THR A 120 1.26 3.92 -1.67
C THR A 120 1.82 2.52 -1.51
N PHE A 121 2.51 2.30 -0.40
CA PHE A 121 3.05 0.99 -0.03
C PHE A 121 2.29 0.54 1.22
N GLY A 122 1.38 -0.42 1.08
CA GLY A 122 0.51 -0.87 2.15
C GLY A 122 0.94 -2.21 2.73
N THR A 123 0.69 -2.40 4.02
CA THR A 123 0.94 -3.65 4.72
C THR A 123 -0.28 -4.01 5.53
N TYR A 124 -0.78 -5.26 5.36
CA TYR A 124 -1.95 -5.79 6.06
C TYR A 124 -1.51 -6.79 7.10
N TYR A 125 -2.09 -6.70 8.29
CA TYR A 125 -1.79 -7.58 9.42
C TYR A 125 -2.97 -8.49 9.75
N ARG A 126 -2.65 -9.69 10.22
CA ARG A 126 -3.67 -10.67 10.66
C ARG A 126 -3.89 -10.65 12.17
N ASP A 127 -3.16 -9.82 12.90
CA ASP A 127 -3.33 -9.62 14.34
C ASP A 127 -3.34 -8.13 14.65
N LEU A 128 -3.81 -7.78 15.83
CA LEU A 128 -3.85 -6.38 16.27
C LEU A 128 -2.44 -5.94 16.64
N ARG A 129 -1.88 -5.04 15.84
CA ARG A 129 -0.52 -4.50 16.05
C ARG A 129 -0.35 -3.19 15.32
N GLN A 130 0.71 -2.50 15.65
CA GLN A 130 1.18 -1.34 14.90
C GLN A 130 2.56 -1.67 14.31
N PRO A 131 2.96 -1.00 13.21
CA PRO A 131 4.30 -1.22 12.66
C PRO A 131 5.36 -0.78 13.66
N THR A 132 6.44 -1.55 13.72
CA THR A 132 7.59 -1.20 14.55
C THR A 132 8.40 -0.10 13.86
N THR A 133 9.25 0.60 14.61
CA THR A 133 10.18 1.59 14.04
C THR A 133 11.04 0.94 12.94
N ARG A 134 11.48 -0.29 13.16
CA ARG A 134 12.28 -1.04 12.19
C ARG A 134 11.50 -1.32 10.90
N GLU A 135 10.23 -1.73 11.02
CA GLU A 135 9.37 -1.96 9.84
C GLU A 135 9.17 -0.67 9.04
N ILE A 136 8.89 0.43 9.74
CA ILE A 136 8.67 1.73 9.09
C ILE A 136 9.93 2.14 8.32
N ALA A 137 11.12 2.00 8.93
CA ALA A 137 12.38 2.35 8.29
C ALA A 137 12.64 1.49 7.06
N ALA A 138 12.38 0.18 7.15
CA ALA A 138 12.58 -0.74 6.03
C ALA A 138 11.64 -0.42 4.87
N ILE A 139 10.36 -0.20 5.15
CA ILE A 139 9.38 0.12 4.12
C ILE A 139 9.67 1.50 3.51
N ARG A 140 10.15 2.45 4.31
CA ARG A 140 10.55 3.76 3.78
C ARG A 140 11.65 3.63 2.73
N THR A 141 12.63 2.76 2.97
CA THR A 141 13.70 2.47 2.00
C THR A 141 13.13 1.83 0.74
N LEU A 142 12.24 0.84 0.89
CA LEU A 142 11.62 0.17 -0.26
C LEU A 142 10.73 1.14 -1.04
N ALA A 143 10.02 2.02 -0.34
CA ALA A 143 9.17 3.03 -0.99
C ALA A 143 10.01 4.03 -1.81
N ALA A 144 11.19 4.40 -1.32
CA ALA A 144 12.10 5.26 -2.08
C ALA A 144 12.57 4.59 -3.37
N THR A 145 12.84 3.28 -3.31
CA THR A 145 13.20 2.51 -4.50
C THR A 145 12.01 2.41 -5.46
N ALA A 146 10.80 2.19 -4.93
CA ALA A 146 9.60 2.16 -5.75
C ALA A 146 9.38 3.49 -6.48
N ALA A 147 9.66 4.61 -5.81
CA ALA A 147 9.53 5.93 -6.41
C ALA A 147 10.41 6.07 -7.66
N LEU A 148 11.63 5.53 -7.62
CA LEU A 148 12.50 5.56 -8.79
C LEU A 148 11.92 4.75 -9.96
N ALA A 149 11.24 3.66 -9.68
CA ALA A 149 10.62 2.83 -10.72
C ALA A 149 9.36 3.48 -11.30
N LEU A 150 8.73 4.40 -10.57
CA LEU A 150 7.46 5.01 -10.96
C LEU A 150 7.61 6.36 -11.66
N ILE A 151 8.82 6.88 -11.73
CA ILE A 151 9.08 8.15 -12.41
C ILE A 151 9.22 7.95 -13.92
#